data_b8fa2a7129b14bcac323b2a591234334
#
_entry.id   b8fa2a7129b14bcac323b2a591234334
#
_cell.length_a   1.000
_cell.length_b   1.000
_cell.length_c   1.000
_cell.angle_alpha   90.00
_cell.angle_beta   90.00
_cell.angle_gamma   90.00
#
_symmetry.space_group_name_H-M   'P 1'
#
loop_
_entity.id
_entity.type
_entity.pdbx_description
1 polymer ?
#
loop_
_entity_poly.entity_id
_entity_poly.type
_entity_poly.pdbx_seq_one_letter_code
_entity_poly.pdbx_strand_id
1 'polypeptide(L)'
;MNSAGLSGNRQGPGSWDRRTSARVWHGLTALVGAVGLVVQFVVSARGGPEFSADHAGVRILRYLSYFTIQSNILVTVVAAQLALRPDRDGPVWRVLRLTALVCITTTGIVYATVLAGTQDLDGAGLVADYLLHYAMPVLALLGWFLFGPRPRIGRATPVQILAFPVLWAVYTLIHGAITDWYPYPFTDVGEHGYAVVVRNIVLVGLLVVALGLAFRHGDRAMRPTPYPRHADGETRDFRVGSGGGAPDSGSGCGSKSAPGAGSNGGSNTPSGGLGD
;
A
#
# COMPACT_ATOMS: atom_id res chain seq x y z
N MET A 1 18.33 53.22 -4.68
CA MET A 1 19.02 52.19 -3.84
C MET A 1 18.04 51.08 -3.58
N ASN A 2 18.06 50.04 -4.41
CA ASN A 2 17.19 48.87 -4.29
C ASN A 2 18.04 47.71 -3.79
N SER A 3 17.88 47.36 -2.52
CA SER A 3 18.46 46.18 -1.93
C SER A 3 17.47 45.02 -2.15
N ALA A 4 17.63 44.31 -3.27
CA ALA A 4 16.99 43.01 -3.48
C ALA A 4 17.63 41.97 -2.53
N GLY A 5 16.89 41.64 -1.46
CA GLY A 5 17.31 40.62 -0.52
C GLY A 5 17.23 39.22 -1.19
N LEU A 6 18.39 38.70 -1.52
CA LEU A 6 18.58 37.30 -1.87
C LEU A 6 18.46 36.47 -0.57
N SER A 7 17.22 36.05 -0.24
CA SER A 7 17.01 34.98 0.75
C SER A 7 17.39 33.65 0.12
N GLY A 8 18.67 33.40 0.01
CA GLY A 8 19.20 32.08 -0.33
C GLY A 8 18.79 31.10 0.76
N ASN A 9 17.95 30.12 0.40
CA ASN A 9 17.61 28.96 1.23
C ASN A 9 18.89 28.18 1.54
N ARG A 10 19.58 28.55 2.65
CA ARG A 10 20.74 27.82 3.16
C ARG A 10 20.24 26.56 3.83
N GLN A 11 20.09 25.50 3.05
CA GLN A 11 20.07 24.16 3.62
C GLN A 11 21.47 23.88 4.15
N GLY A 12 21.61 23.80 5.48
CA GLY A 12 22.86 23.46 6.12
C GLY A 12 23.33 22.06 5.70
N PRO A 13 24.66 21.83 5.59
CA PRO A 13 25.22 20.51 5.28
C PRO A 13 24.86 19.54 6.41
N GLY A 14 24.00 18.52 6.12
CA GLY A 14 23.69 17.43 7.05
C GLY A 14 22.21 17.13 7.32
N SER A 15 21.24 17.90 6.83
CA SER A 15 19.82 17.53 6.91
C SER A 15 19.47 16.62 5.74
N TRP A 16 19.41 15.32 6.00
CA TRP A 16 18.79 14.38 5.06
C TRP A 16 17.37 14.86 4.78
N ASP A 17 17.06 15.10 3.50
CA ASP A 17 15.70 15.40 3.11
C ASP A 17 14.78 14.25 3.56
N ARG A 18 13.65 14.59 4.12
CA ARG A 18 12.64 13.61 4.59
C ARG A 18 12.32 12.56 3.52
N ARG A 19 12.35 12.95 2.25
CA ARG A 19 12.11 12.05 1.12
C ARG A 19 13.22 11.00 1.01
N THR A 20 14.47 11.40 1.13
CA THR A 20 15.61 10.49 1.13
C THR A 20 15.58 9.54 2.32
N SER A 21 15.31 10.05 3.52
CA SER A 21 15.18 9.23 4.72
C SER A 21 14.06 8.19 4.58
N ALA A 22 12.91 8.57 4.01
CA ALA A 22 11.81 7.65 3.73
C ALA A 22 12.20 6.57 2.71
N ARG A 23 12.91 6.94 1.65
CA ARG A 23 13.40 5.99 0.63
C ARG A 23 14.36 4.97 1.23
N VAL A 24 15.32 5.43 2.03
CA VAL A 24 16.28 4.56 2.70
C VAL A 24 15.56 3.60 3.66
N TRP A 25 14.66 4.12 4.52
CA TRP A 25 13.91 3.28 5.45
C TRP A 25 13.10 2.20 4.75
N HIS A 26 12.32 2.60 3.77
CA HIS A 26 11.50 1.63 3.01
C HIS A 26 12.35 0.68 2.17
N GLY A 27 13.50 1.12 1.67
CA GLY A 27 14.47 0.26 1.00
C GLY A 27 15.05 -0.80 1.93
N LEU A 28 15.43 -0.42 3.15
CA LEU A 28 15.87 -1.36 4.18
C LEU A 28 14.77 -2.34 4.58
N THR A 29 13.52 -1.85 4.75
CA THR A 29 12.37 -2.71 5.04
C THR A 29 12.14 -3.73 3.92
N ALA A 30 12.21 -3.31 2.66
CA ALA A 30 12.08 -4.22 1.52
C ALA A 30 13.21 -5.25 1.47
N LEU A 31 14.44 -4.84 1.78
CA LEU A 31 15.60 -5.74 1.83
C LEU A 31 15.44 -6.79 2.93
N VAL A 32 15.08 -6.38 4.15
CA VAL A 32 14.85 -7.28 5.29
C VAL A 32 13.75 -8.30 4.96
N GLY A 33 12.63 -7.84 4.36
CA GLY A 33 11.55 -8.71 3.93
C GLY A 33 11.97 -9.70 2.85
N ALA A 34 12.70 -9.23 1.83
CA ALA A 34 13.21 -10.10 0.77
C ALA A 34 14.18 -11.17 1.31
N VAL A 35 15.10 -10.78 2.20
CA VAL A 35 16.02 -11.72 2.84
C VAL A 35 15.26 -12.75 3.67
N GLY A 36 14.32 -12.32 4.53
CA GLY A 36 13.51 -13.22 5.35
C GLY A 36 12.72 -14.21 4.50
N LEU A 37 12.05 -13.74 3.44
CA LEU A 37 11.30 -14.59 2.52
C LEU A 37 12.18 -15.59 1.79
N VAL A 38 13.36 -15.18 1.32
CA VAL A 38 14.31 -16.09 0.63
C VAL A 38 14.87 -17.14 1.60
N VAL A 39 15.27 -16.72 2.81
CA VAL A 39 15.78 -17.66 3.81
C VAL A 39 14.70 -18.68 4.16
N GLN A 40 13.47 -18.24 4.45
CA GLN A 40 12.36 -19.15 4.75
C GLN A 40 12.02 -20.06 3.55
N PHE A 41 12.06 -19.53 2.33
CA PHE A 41 11.87 -20.36 1.12
C PHE A 41 12.92 -21.47 1.02
N VAL A 42 14.20 -21.13 1.24
CA VAL A 42 15.29 -22.13 1.20
C VAL A 42 15.13 -23.19 2.30
N VAL A 43 14.76 -22.79 3.51
CA VAL A 43 14.46 -23.71 4.62
C VAL A 43 13.32 -24.65 4.23
N SER A 44 12.20 -24.12 3.77
CA SER A 44 11.04 -24.91 3.34
C SER A 44 11.35 -25.82 2.15
N ALA A 45 12.10 -25.34 1.15
CA ALA A 45 12.45 -26.11 -0.04
C ALA A 45 13.41 -27.29 0.27
N ARG A 46 14.30 -27.13 1.26
CA ARG A 46 15.23 -28.19 1.69
C ARG A 46 14.55 -29.30 2.49
N GLY A 47 13.28 -29.12 2.88
CA GLY A 47 12.54 -30.12 3.63
C GLY A 47 12.94 -30.14 5.10
N GLY A 48 12.76 -29.02 5.79
CA GLY A 48 12.85 -28.95 7.24
C GLY A 48 11.86 -29.93 7.92
N PRO A 49 11.89 -30.07 9.26
CA PRO A 49 11.13 -31.11 9.99
C PRO A 49 9.64 -31.20 9.60
N GLU A 50 9.01 -30.04 9.31
CA GLU A 50 7.60 -29.96 8.89
C GLU A 50 7.32 -30.43 7.45
N PHE A 51 8.35 -30.50 6.60
CA PHE A 51 8.20 -30.75 5.16
C PHE A 51 8.97 -31.97 4.64
N SER A 52 9.57 -32.74 5.54
CA SER A 52 10.50 -33.82 5.19
C SER A 52 9.88 -34.93 4.34
N ALA A 53 8.59 -35.19 4.46
CA ALA A 53 7.86 -36.22 3.72
C ALA A 53 7.25 -35.74 2.39
N ASP A 54 7.26 -34.41 2.13
CA ASP A 54 6.54 -33.82 1.00
C ASP A 54 7.42 -33.76 -0.26
N HIS A 55 6.79 -33.89 -1.43
CA HIS A 55 7.42 -33.56 -2.71
C HIS A 55 7.65 -32.05 -2.81
N ALA A 56 8.68 -31.63 -3.57
CA ALA A 56 9.07 -30.22 -3.71
C ALA A 56 7.90 -29.29 -4.07
N GLY A 57 6.98 -29.72 -4.94
CA GLY A 57 5.79 -28.94 -5.30
C GLY A 57 4.85 -28.68 -4.13
N VAL A 58 4.63 -29.70 -3.28
CA VAL A 58 3.79 -29.57 -2.07
C VAL A 58 4.45 -28.63 -1.07
N ARG A 59 5.76 -28.74 -0.86
CA ARG A 59 6.51 -27.83 0.03
C ARG A 59 6.38 -26.35 -0.39
N ILE A 60 6.51 -26.10 -1.70
CA ILE A 60 6.34 -24.74 -2.23
C ILE A 60 4.90 -24.25 -2.05
N LEU A 61 3.90 -25.09 -2.32
CA LEU A 61 2.51 -24.75 -2.13
C LEU A 61 2.22 -24.43 -0.65
N ARG A 62 2.66 -25.28 0.27
CA ARG A 62 2.51 -25.05 1.72
C ARG A 62 3.21 -23.77 2.16
N TYR A 63 4.44 -23.51 1.70
CA TYR A 63 5.13 -22.23 1.95
C TYR A 63 4.28 -21.02 1.54
N LEU A 64 3.71 -21.04 0.33
CA LEU A 64 2.88 -19.96 -0.16
C LEU A 64 1.50 -19.87 0.54
N SER A 65 1.06 -20.94 1.20
CA SER A 65 -0.23 -20.99 1.92
C SER A 65 -0.19 -20.28 3.28
N TYR A 66 1.00 -20.06 3.85
CA TYR A 66 1.11 -19.33 5.10
C TYR A 66 0.71 -17.86 4.95
N PHE A 67 -0.19 -17.39 5.82
CA PHE A 67 -0.56 -15.97 5.89
C PHE A 67 0.65 -15.07 6.16
N THR A 68 1.59 -15.54 6.98
CA THR A 68 2.88 -14.86 7.24
C THR A 68 3.64 -14.59 5.95
N ILE A 69 3.76 -15.58 5.07
CA ILE A 69 4.49 -15.43 3.81
C ILE A 69 3.79 -14.43 2.91
N GLN A 70 2.47 -14.56 2.74
CA GLN A 70 1.69 -13.67 1.90
C GLN A 70 1.70 -12.22 2.42
N SER A 71 1.55 -12.01 3.73
CA SER A 71 1.63 -10.68 4.34
C SER A 71 3.01 -10.04 4.21
N ASN A 72 4.08 -10.83 4.37
CA ASN A 72 5.46 -10.36 4.18
C ASN A 72 5.77 -10.03 2.72
N ILE A 73 5.30 -10.83 1.75
CA ILE A 73 5.40 -10.50 0.31
C ILE A 73 4.71 -9.15 0.06
N LEU A 74 3.49 -8.98 0.56
CA LEU A 74 2.72 -7.76 0.35
C LEU A 74 3.43 -6.53 0.91
N VAL A 75 3.95 -6.61 2.15
CA VAL A 75 4.71 -5.51 2.78
C VAL A 75 6.02 -5.24 2.04
N THR A 76 6.74 -6.28 1.64
CA THR A 76 8.00 -6.14 0.89
C THR A 76 7.78 -5.40 -0.42
N VAL A 77 6.74 -5.75 -1.18
CA VAL A 77 6.35 -5.07 -2.42
C VAL A 77 5.95 -3.62 -2.16
N VAL A 78 5.13 -3.38 -1.13
CA VAL A 78 4.72 -2.02 -0.74
C VAL A 78 5.93 -1.18 -0.32
N ALA A 79 6.84 -1.73 0.48
CA ALA A 79 8.05 -1.05 0.91
C ALA A 79 8.98 -0.74 -0.27
N ALA A 80 9.21 -1.69 -1.17
CA ALA A 80 9.99 -1.46 -2.40
C ALA A 80 9.41 -0.32 -3.25
N GLN A 81 8.10 -0.28 -3.41
CA GLN A 81 7.45 0.80 -4.15
C GLN A 81 7.52 2.16 -3.45
N LEU A 82 7.46 2.20 -2.11
CA LEU A 82 7.66 3.43 -1.33
C LEU A 82 9.12 3.89 -1.35
N ALA A 83 10.08 2.97 -1.42
CA ALA A 83 11.49 3.32 -1.61
C ALA A 83 11.73 4.03 -2.96
N LEU A 84 11.04 3.59 -4.02
CA LEU A 84 11.11 4.22 -5.33
C LEU A 84 10.31 5.53 -5.38
N ARG A 85 9.09 5.53 -4.86
CA ARG A 85 8.13 6.65 -4.90
C ARG A 85 7.42 6.83 -3.54
N PRO A 86 8.02 7.58 -2.58
CA PRO A 86 7.45 7.79 -1.25
C PRO A 86 6.08 8.48 -1.26
N ASP A 87 5.80 9.25 -2.30
CA ASP A 87 4.56 10.00 -2.53
C ASP A 87 3.49 9.24 -3.31
N ARG A 88 3.74 7.95 -3.66
CA ARG A 88 2.79 7.15 -4.43
C ARG A 88 1.39 7.18 -3.82
N ASP A 89 0.38 7.37 -4.66
CA ASP A 89 -1.02 7.46 -4.28
C ASP A 89 -1.94 6.83 -5.34
N GLY A 90 -3.21 6.69 -4.99
CA GLY A 90 -4.27 6.15 -5.84
C GLY A 90 -5.24 5.29 -5.04
N PRO A 91 -6.47 5.07 -5.50
CA PRO A 91 -7.48 4.34 -4.74
C PRO A 91 -7.07 2.89 -4.42
N VAL A 92 -6.62 2.16 -5.41
CA VAL A 92 -6.14 0.77 -5.24
C VAL A 92 -4.88 0.74 -4.36
N TRP A 93 -3.96 1.68 -4.56
CA TRP A 93 -2.75 1.77 -3.76
C TRP A 93 -3.03 2.00 -2.28
N ARG A 94 -4.00 2.84 -1.93
CA ARG A 94 -4.41 3.11 -0.54
C ARG A 94 -4.92 1.85 0.15
N VAL A 95 -5.73 1.04 -0.56
CA VAL A 95 -6.21 -0.25 -0.06
C VAL A 95 -5.05 -1.22 0.11
N LEU A 96 -4.22 -1.41 -0.92
CA LEU A 96 -3.08 -2.32 -0.89
C LEU A 96 -2.11 -2.01 0.27
N ARG A 97 -1.80 -0.72 0.46
CA ARG A 97 -0.91 -0.27 1.52
C ARG A 97 -1.49 -0.51 2.92
N LEU A 98 -2.79 -0.24 3.12
CA LEU A 98 -3.43 -0.51 4.40
C LEU A 98 -3.55 -2.02 4.64
N THR A 99 -3.89 -2.81 3.61
CA THR A 99 -3.90 -4.28 3.71
C THR A 99 -2.53 -4.81 4.15
N ALA A 100 -1.45 -4.37 3.51
CA ALA A 100 -0.09 -4.76 3.89
C ALA A 100 0.21 -4.46 5.36
N LEU A 101 -0.09 -3.23 5.80
CA LEU A 101 0.18 -2.77 7.16
C LEU A 101 -0.65 -3.53 8.21
N VAL A 102 -1.94 -3.72 7.97
CA VAL A 102 -2.83 -4.46 8.88
C VAL A 102 -2.45 -5.94 8.93
N CYS A 103 -2.22 -6.58 7.78
CA CYS A 103 -1.89 -8.00 7.73
C CYS A 103 -0.56 -8.29 8.41
N ILE A 104 0.49 -7.49 8.20
CA ILE A 104 1.77 -7.69 8.86
C ILE A 104 1.69 -7.43 10.38
N THR A 105 0.89 -6.45 10.79
CA THR A 105 0.65 -6.19 12.22
C THR A 105 -0.11 -7.36 12.87
N THR A 106 -1.13 -7.88 12.18
CA THR A 106 -1.85 -9.09 12.61
C THR A 106 -0.90 -10.29 12.72
N THR A 107 -0.03 -10.50 11.73
CA THR A 107 1.01 -11.55 11.76
C THR A 107 1.88 -11.43 13.00
N GLY A 108 2.41 -10.25 13.31
CA GLY A 108 3.24 -10.03 14.50
C GLY A 108 2.49 -10.28 15.81
N ILE A 109 1.25 -9.79 15.92
CA ILE A 109 0.42 -9.98 17.14
C ILE A 109 0.07 -11.45 17.33
N VAL A 110 -0.48 -12.12 16.30
CA VAL A 110 -0.88 -13.53 16.39
C VAL A 110 0.32 -14.42 16.66
N TYR A 111 1.46 -14.15 16.00
CA TYR A 111 2.67 -14.89 16.27
C TYR A 111 3.10 -14.74 17.74
N ALA A 112 3.26 -13.51 18.23
CA ALA A 112 3.73 -13.26 19.58
C ALA A 112 2.81 -13.78 20.69
N THR A 113 1.49 -13.89 20.42
CA THR A 113 0.48 -14.29 21.43
C THR A 113 0.06 -15.76 21.34
N VAL A 114 0.17 -16.39 20.17
CA VAL A 114 -0.40 -17.71 19.92
C VAL A 114 0.66 -18.72 19.42
N LEU A 115 1.62 -18.27 18.60
CA LEU A 115 2.51 -19.19 17.88
C LEU A 115 3.95 -19.20 18.42
N ALA A 116 4.39 -18.16 19.12
CA ALA A 116 5.74 -18.08 19.65
C ALA A 116 6.03 -19.26 20.59
N GLY A 117 7.15 -19.97 20.35
CA GLY A 117 7.56 -21.11 21.16
C GLY A 117 6.81 -22.42 20.89
N THR A 118 5.96 -22.47 19.86
CA THR A 118 5.29 -23.73 19.44
C THR A 118 6.20 -24.63 18.60
N GLN A 119 7.29 -24.09 18.09
CA GLN A 119 8.27 -24.80 17.26
C GLN A 119 9.68 -24.61 17.81
N ASP A 120 10.47 -25.67 17.82
CA ASP A 120 11.90 -25.63 18.12
C ASP A 120 12.66 -25.28 16.84
N LEU A 121 12.91 -23.98 16.64
CA LEU A 121 13.60 -23.45 15.46
C LEU A 121 15.09 -23.23 15.79
N ASP A 122 15.95 -23.59 14.84
CA ASP A 122 17.38 -23.33 14.90
C ASP A 122 17.94 -22.75 13.60
N GLY A 123 19.19 -22.32 13.63
CA GLY A 123 19.94 -21.89 12.45
C GLY A 123 19.18 -20.90 11.57
N ALA A 124 19.04 -21.23 10.28
CA ALA A 124 18.40 -20.39 9.27
C ALA A 124 16.88 -20.22 9.52
N GLY A 125 16.23 -21.27 10.07
CA GLY A 125 14.81 -21.21 10.42
C GLY A 125 14.53 -20.15 11.48
N LEU A 126 15.33 -20.12 12.53
CA LEU A 126 15.25 -19.11 13.59
C LEU A 126 15.50 -17.69 13.05
N VAL A 127 16.49 -17.53 12.16
CA VAL A 127 16.74 -16.22 11.52
C VAL A 127 15.52 -15.75 10.71
N ALA A 128 14.94 -16.63 9.88
CA ALA A 128 13.75 -16.29 9.10
C ALA A 128 12.57 -15.93 10.00
N ASP A 129 12.39 -16.66 11.09
CA ASP A 129 11.34 -16.42 12.07
C ASP A 129 11.44 -15.01 12.67
N TYR A 130 12.63 -14.64 13.17
CA TYR A 130 12.84 -13.28 13.71
C TYR A 130 12.62 -12.19 12.66
N LEU A 131 13.06 -12.39 11.42
CA LEU A 131 12.89 -11.41 10.36
C LEU A 131 11.42 -11.21 10.01
N LEU A 132 10.65 -12.30 9.83
CA LEU A 132 9.30 -12.26 9.29
C LEU A 132 8.23 -11.96 10.35
N HIS A 133 8.44 -12.37 11.61
CA HIS A 133 7.43 -12.21 12.67
C HIS A 133 7.70 -11.05 13.62
N TYR A 134 8.94 -10.59 13.77
CA TYR A 134 9.28 -9.48 14.66
C TYR A 134 9.82 -8.26 13.91
N ALA A 135 10.87 -8.42 13.11
CA ALA A 135 11.51 -7.29 12.45
C ALA A 135 10.57 -6.62 11.43
N MET A 136 9.90 -7.39 10.57
CA MET A 136 9.05 -6.85 9.52
C MET A 136 7.82 -6.08 10.05
N PRO A 137 7.04 -6.58 11.04
CA PRO A 137 5.97 -5.80 11.65
C PRO A 137 6.47 -4.48 12.25
N VAL A 138 7.58 -4.51 12.98
CA VAL A 138 8.15 -3.31 13.62
C VAL A 138 8.61 -2.30 12.58
N LEU A 139 9.36 -2.72 11.55
CA LEU A 139 9.83 -1.84 10.48
C LEU A 139 8.69 -1.22 9.68
N ALA A 140 7.65 -2.01 9.37
CA ALA A 140 6.47 -1.52 8.67
C ALA A 140 5.69 -0.46 9.47
N LEU A 141 5.47 -0.73 10.78
CA LEU A 141 4.80 0.19 11.69
C LEU A 141 5.58 1.49 11.86
N LEU A 142 6.88 1.41 12.12
CA LEU A 142 7.74 2.58 12.25
C LEU A 142 7.80 3.37 10.94
N GLY A 143 7.89 2.70 9.81
CA GLY A 143 7.85 3.34 8.49
C GLY A 143 6.56 4.13 8.26
N TRP A 144 5.41 3.56 8.61
CA TRP A 144 4.12 4.25 8.53
C TRP A 144 4.04 5.42 9.51
N PHE A 145 4.51 5.23 10.73
CA PHE A 145 4.47 6.26 11.78
C PHE A 145 5.39 7.45 11.47
N LEU A 146 6.63 7.18 11.05
CA LEU A 146 7.64 8.23 10.83
C LEU A 146 7.46 8.96 9.50
N PHE A 147 7.18 8.20 8.43
CA PHE A 147 7.25 8.75 7.07
C PHE A 147 5.89 8.95 6.41
N GLY A 148 4.85 8.31 6.83
CA GLY A 148 3.53 8.46 6.21
C GLY A 148 3.47 7.80 4.82
N PRO A 149 2.94 8.45 3.75
CA PRO A 149 2.20 9.73 3.71
C PRO A 149 0.81 9.67 4.35
N ARG A 150 0.41 10.75 5.00
CA ARG A 150 -0.88 10.91 5.70
C ARG A 150 -1.51 12.26 5.39
N PRO A 151 -2.86 12.43 5.42
CA PRO A 151 -3.87 11.36 5.53
C PRO A 151 -4.12 10.68 4.18
N ARG A 152 -4.32 9.36 4.18
CA ARG A 152 -4.55 8.56 2.95
C ARG A 152 -5.65 7.49 3.11
N ILE A 153 -6.14 7.24 4.34
CA ILE A 153 -7.12 6.18 4.60
C ILE A 153 -8.54 6.72 4.51
N GLY A 154 -9.27 6.30 3.48
CA GLY A 154 -10.68 6.65 3.24
C GLY A 154 -11.65 5.98 4.20
N ARG A 155 -12.97 6.31 4.09
CA ARG A 155 -14.01 5.69 4.94
C ARG A 155 -14.23 4.21 4.58
N ALA A 156 -14.21 3.87 3.31
CA ALA A 156 -14.44 2.51 2.82
C ALA A 156 -13.19 1.60 2.93
N THR A 157 -11.99 2.18 3.04
CA THR A 157 -10.74 1.41 3.00
C THR A 157 -10.65 0.33 4.09
N PRO A 158 -11.08 0.55 5.37
CA PRO A 158 -11.06 -0.50 6.39
C PRO A 158 -11.96 -1.70 6.09
N VAL A 159 -12.98 -1.54 5.28
CA VAL A 159 -13.84 -2.66 4.84
C VAL A 159 -13.19 -3.39 3.65
N GLN A 160 -12.62 -2.63 2.72
CA GLN A 160 -11.99 -3.19 1.52
C GLN A 160 -10.80 -4.09 1.84
N ILE A 161 -10.03 -3.81 2.90
CA ILE A 161 -8.89 -4.64 3.31
C ILE A 161 -9.31 -6.05 3.79
N LEU A 162 -10.57 -6.26 4.18
CA LEU A 162 -11.06 -7.57 4.62
C LEU A 162 -11.08 -8.60 3.50
N ALA A 163 -11.11 -8.16 2.24
CA ALA A 163 -11.12 -9.07 1.10
C ALA A 163 -9.94 -10.05 1.13
N PHE A 164 -8.74 -9.57 1.46
CA PHE A 164 -7.53 -10.40 1.47
C PHE A 164 -7.57 -11.49 2.56
N PRO A 165 -7.74 -11.19 3.87
CA PRO A 165 -7.80 -12.22 4.90
C PRO A 165 -9.02 -13.13 4.78
N VAL A 166 -10.16 -12.65 4.27
CA VAL A 166 -11.34 -13.49 4.03
C VAL A 166 -11.06 -14.50 2.90
N LEU A 167 -10.49 -14.06 1.79
CA LEU A 167 -10.10 -14.97 0.69
C LEU A 167 -9.05 -15.98 1.16
N TRP A 168 -8.09 -15.56 1.97
CA TRP A 168 -7.12 -16.47 2.56
C TRP A 168 -7.77 -17.50 3.49
N ALA A 169 -8.72 -17.11 4.33
CA ALA A 169 -9.42 -18.01 5.23
C ALA A 169 -10.27 -19.04 4.45
N VAL A 170 -11.00 -18.60 3.42
CA VAL A 170 -11.75 -19.48 2.53
C VAL A 170 -10.83 -20.48 1.82
N TYR A 171 -9.72 -19.98 1.24
CA TYR A 171 -8.71 -20.82 0.64
C TYR A 171 -8.19 -21.87 1.64
N THR A 172 -7.82 -21.46 2.85
CA THR A 172 -7.23 -22.32 3.88
C THR A 172 -8.20 -23.45 4.30
N LEU A 173 -9.50 -23.13 4.48
CA LEU A 173 -10.50 -24.12 4.82
C LEU A 173 -10.75 -25.12 3.67
N ILE A 174 -10.82 -24.64 2.42
CA ILE A 174 -11.01 -25.51 1.24
C ILE A 174 -9.76 -26.39 1.06
N HIS A 175 -8.57 -25.80 1.10
CA HIS A 175 -7.32 -26.52 0.93
C HIS A 175 -7.14 -27.59 2.03
N GLY A 176 -7.39 -27.24 3.29
CA GLY A 176 -7.31 -28.16 4.41
C GLY A 176 -8.32 -29.29 4.31
N ALA A 177 -9.57 -29.02 3.90
CA ALA A 177 -10.58 -30.06 3.70
C ALA A 177 -10.23 -31.07 2.57
N ILE A 178 -9.39 -30.67 1.60
CA ILE A 178 -8.94 -31.53 0.49
C ILE A 178 -7.68 -32.33 0.84
N THR A 179 -6.76 -31.70 1.62
CA THR A 179 -5.39 -32.20 1.81
C THR A 179 -5.12 -32.68 3.22
N ASP A 180 -6.04 -32.50 4.16
CA ASP A 180 -5.87 -32.72 5.61
C ASP A 180 -4.68 -31.97 6.21
N TRP A 181 -4.27 -30.84 5.55
CA TRP A 181 -3.17 -30.00 6.01
C TRP A 181 -3.61 -28.55 6.17
N TYR A 182 -3.36 -27.97 7.32
CA TYR A 182 -3.63 -26.58 7.66
C TYR A 182 -2.34 -25.84 8.06
N PRO A 183 -2.16 -24.57 7.63
CA PRO A 183 -0.92 -23.83 7.89
C PRO A 183 -0.71 -23.46 9.37
N TYR A 184 -1.77 -23.45 10.17
CA TYR A 184 -1.69 -23.10 11.59
C TYR A 184 -2.54 -24.05 12.45
N PRO A 185 -2.07 -24.43 13.66
CA PRO A 185 -2.86 -25.30 14.56
C PRO A 185 -4.26 -24.75 14.85
N PHE A 186 -4.41 -23.45 15.08
CA PHE A 186 -5.70 -22.85 15.38
C PHE A 186 -6.68 -22.83 14.18
N THR A 187 -6.23 -23.20 12.98
CA THR A 187 -7.06 -23.39 11.78
C THR A 187 -7.30 -24.84 11.43
N ASP A 188 -6.76 -25.79 12.20
CA ASP A 188 -6.90 -27.21 11.94
C ASP A 188 -8.27 -27.71 12.37
N VAL A 189 -9.09 -28.03 11.35
CA VAL A 189 -10.45 -28.55 11.54
C VAL A 189 -10.45 -30.00 12.01
N GLY A 190 -9.44 -30.78 11.62
CA GLY A 190 -9.29 -32.16 12.04
C GLY A 190 -9.04 -32.27 13.54
N GLU A 191 -8.26 -31.35 14.11
CA GLU A 191 -7.95 -31.32 15.53
C GLU A 191 -9.03 -30.65 16.37
N HIS A 192 -9.61 -29.52 15.89
CA HIS A 192 -10.46 -28.66 16.73
C HIS A 192 -11.93 -28.63 16.32
N GLY A 193 -12.28 -29.15 15.15
CA GLY A 193 -13.61 -29.07 14.57
C GLY A 193 -13.97 -27.68 14.03
N TYR A 194 -14.95 -27.63 13.13
CA TYR A 194 -15.37 -26.39 12.42
C TYR A 194 -15.79 -25.27 13.37
N ALA A 195 -16.53 -25.55 14.45
CA ALA A 195 -17.04 -24.51 15.35
C ALA A 195 -15.92 -23.71 15.99
N VAL A 196 -14.86 -24.38 16.46
CA VAL A 196 -13.70 -23.73 17.09
C VAL A 196 -12.88 -22.98 16.06
N VAL A 197 -12.62 -23.56 14.90
CA VAL A 197 -11.85 -22.93 13.82
C VAL A 197 -12.56 -21.68 13.30
N VAL A 198 -13.88 -21.73 13.06
CA VAL A 198 -14.66 -20.55 12.64
C VAL A 198 -14.61 -19.46 13.70
N ARG A 199 -14.76 -19.81 14.99
CA ARG A 199 -14.59 -18.85 16.09
C ARG A 199 -13.21 -18.18 16.03
N ASN A 200 -12.13 -18.94 15.85
CA ASN A 200 -10.77 -18.42 15.78
C ASN A 200 -10.58 -17.47 14.57
N ILE A 201 -11.09 -17.85 13.40
CA ILE A 201 -11.10 -17.01 12.19
C ILE A 201 -11.87 -15.70 12.44
N VAL A 202 -13.03 -15.76 13.09
CA VAL A 202 -13.81 -14.55 13.44
C VAL A 202 -13.03 -13.65 14.39
N LEU A 203 -12.36 -14.19 15.41
CA LEU A 203 -11.54 -13.41 16.34
C LEU A 203 -10.38 -12.70 15.63
N VAL A 204 -9.68 -13.40 14.73
CA VAL A 204 -8.64 -12.77 13.89
C VAL A 204 -9.25 -11.73 12.95
N GLY A 205 -10.41 -12.00 12.38
CA GLY A 205 -11.15 -11.03 11.55
C GLY A 205 -11.53 -9.75 12.33
N LEU A 206 -11.98 -9.89 13.58
CA LEU A 206 -12.23 -8.74 14.46
C LEU A 206 -10.97 -7.95 14.77
N LEU A 207 -9.84 -8.62 14.98
CA LEU A 207 -8.53 -7.97 15.13
C LEU A 207 -8.16 -7.16 13.88
N VAL A 208 -8.35 -7.72 12.68
CA VAL A 208 -8.11 -7.02 11.40
C VAL A 208 -8.98 -5.77 11.29
N VAL A 209 -10.28 -5.86 11.64
CA VAL A 209 -11.18 -4.70 11.64
C VAL A 209 -10.72 -3.65 12.63
N ALA A 210 -10.41 -4.05 13.86
CA ALA A 210 -9.95 -3.14 14.91
C ALA A 210 -8.67 -2.41 14.51
N LEU A 211 -7.69 -3.13 13.95
CA LEU A 211 -6.46 -2.54 13.42
C LEU A 211 -6.73 -1.59 12.24
N GLY A 212 -7.59 -1.97 11.29
CA GLY A 212 -7.97 -1.12 10.18
C GLY A 212 -8.59 0.21 10.63
N LEU A 213 -9.45 0.16 11.66
CA LEU A 213 -10.05 1.35 12.26
C LEU A 213 -9.02 2.17 13.06
N ALA A 214 -8.13 1.52 13.80
CA ALA A 214 -7.05 2.17 14.54
C ALA A 214 -6.08 2.91 13.60
N PHE A 215 -5.66 2.26 12.51
CA PHE A 215 -4.83 2.92 11.49
C PHE A 215 -5.54 4.09 10.83
N ARG A 216 -6.85 3.96 10.53
CA ARG A 216 -7.62 5.07 9.99
C ARG A 216 -7.74 6.23 10.97
N HIS A 217 -7.96 5.95 12.25
CA HIS A 217 -7.98 6.98 13.30
C HIS A 217 -6.62 7.66 13.39
N GLY A 218 -5.53 6.90 13.52
CA GLY A 218 -4.17 7.44 13.58
C GLY A 218 -3.78 8.24 12.32
N ASP A 219 -4.19 7.78 11.13
CA ASP A 219 -3.94 8.48 9.86
C ASP A 219 -4.53 9.90 9.83
N ARG A 220 -5.63 10.12 10.55
CA ARG A 220 -6.31 11.42 10.65
C ARG A 220 -5.88 12.25 11.85
N ALA A 221 -5.56 11.60 12.97
CA ALA A 221 -5.17 12.27 14.21
C ALA A 221 -3.73 12.80 14.17
N MET A 222 -2.85 12.11 13.44
CA MET A 222 -1.45 12.50 13.34
C MET A 222 -1.25 13.64 12.33
N ARG A 223 -0.16 14.40 12.53
CA ARG A 223 0.20 15.50 11.63
C ARG A 223 0.33 15.01 10.19
N PRO A 224 -0.23 15.76 9.22
CA PRO A 224 -0.06 15.45 7.80
C PRO A 224 1.43 15.35 7.44
N THR A 225 1.74 14.40 6.57
CA THR A 225 3.10 14.22 6.04
C THR A 225 3.06 14.34 4.52
N PRO A 226 2.88 15.57 3.98
CA PRO A 226 2.91 15.78 2.55
C PRO A 226 4.34 15.62 2.04
N TYR A 227 4.48 14.90 0.93
CA TYR A 227 5.69 14.98 0.12
C TYR A 227 5.45 16.08 -0.93
N PRO A 228 6.31 17.11 -1.03
CA PRO A 228 6.23 18.07 -2.13
C PRO A 228 6.27 17.30 -3.44
N ARG A 229 5.28 17.52 -4.30
CA ARG A 229 5.39 17.06 -5.69
C ARG A 229 6.56 17.84 -6.28
N HIS A 230 7.52 17.15 -6.89
CA HIS A 230 8.39 17.85 -7.81
C HIS A 230 7.45 18.48 -8.84
N ALA A 231 7.56 19.78 -9.02
CA ALA A 231 7.03 20.43 -10.20
C ALA A 231 7.81 19.83 -11.39
N ASP A 232 7.31 18.70 -11.88
CA ASP A 232 7.79 18.12 -13.12
C ASP A 232 7.27 19.07 -14.21
N GLY A 233 8.16 19.86 -14.73
CA GLY A 233 7.89 20.80 -15.82
C GLY A 233 7.73 22.24 -15.36
N GLU A 234 8.80 22.86 -14.90
CA GLU A 234 9.05 24.22 -15.31
C GLU A 234 9.03 24.17 -16.86
N THR A 235 7.86 24.46 -17.43
CA THR A 235 7.76 24.82 -18.83
C THR A 235 8.80 25.92 -19.01
N ARG A 236 9.94 25.55 -19.59
CA ARG A 236 10.84 26.52 -20.18
C ARG A 236 9.97 27.28 -21.19
N ASP A 237 9.42 28.39 -20.73
CA ASP A 237 8.94 29.44 -21.60
C ASP A 237 10.14 29.82 -22.46
N PHE A 238 10.23 29.17 -23.59
CA PHE A 238 11.12 29.56 -24.65
C PHE A 238 10.53 30.89 -25.21
N ARG A 239 10.80 31.96 -24.45
CA ARG A 239 10.66 33.31 -25.01
C ARG A 239 11.61 33.38 -26.19
N VAL A 240 11.08 33.02 -27.33
CA VAL A 240 11.70 33.41 -28.59
C VAL A 240 11.72 34.95 -28.57
N GLY A 241 12.88 35.47 -28.35
CA GLY A 241 13.18 36.88 -28.48
C GLY A 241 12.95 37.28 -29.94
N SER A 242 11.80 37.84 -30.24
CA SER A 242 11.62 38.63 -31.46
C SER A 242 12.25 39.99 -31.19
N GLY A 243 13.50 40.10 -31.62
CA GLY A 243 14.19 41.39 -31.76
C GLY A 243 13.57 42.26 -32.84
N GLY A 244 13.42 43.51 -32.53
CA GLY A 244 13.70 44.67 -33.32
C GLY A 244 12.90 44.96 -34.59
N GLY A 245 12.20 46.10 -34.60
CA GLY A 245 11.79 46.77 -35.80
C GLY A 245 10.56 47.66 -35.62
N ALA A 246 10.78 48.90 -35.19
CA ALA A 246 9.87 50.02 -35.47
C ALA A 246 10.49 50.81 -36.65
N PRO A 247 9.82 51.82 -37.25
CA PRO A 247 8.41 52.25 -37.26
C PRO A 247 7.86 52.46 -38.68
N ASP A 248 6.60 52.65 -38.93
CA ASP A 248 6.15 53.89 -39.59
C ASP A 248 4.62 53.99 -39.75
N SER A 249 4.18 55.20 -39.68
CA SER A 249 2.97 55.92 -39.92
C SER A 249 1.96 55.38 -40.98
N GLY A 250 0.65 55.62 -40.71
CA GLY A 250 -0.33 55.65 -41.76
C GLY A 250 -1.79 55.59 -41.32
N SER A 251 -2.38 56.75 -41.04
CA SER A 251 -3.79 57.22 -41.11
C SER A 251 -4.78 56.36 -41.91
N GLY A 252 -6.05 56.34 -41.42
CA GLY A 252 -7.23 56.08 -42.25
C GLY A 252 -8.45 55.54 -41.49
N CYS A 253 -9.25 56.35 -40.92
CA CYS A 253 -10.65 56.77 -41.09
C CYS A 253 -11.63 55.72 -41.69
N GLY A 254 -12.84 55.58 -41.06
CA GLY A 254 -14.07 55.07 -41.68
C GLY A 254 -14.83 54.05 -40.83
N SER A 255 -15.67 54.39 -39.93
CA SER A 255 -17.09 54.65 -39.80
C SER A 255 -18.07 53.53 -40.23
N LYS A 256 -19.06 53.33 -39.32
CA LYS A 256 -20.45 52.84 -39.47
C LYS A 256 -20.70 51.35 -39.70
N SER A 257 -21.61 50.65 -39.09
CA SER A 257 -22.93 50.86 -38.56
C SER A 257 -23.43 49.46 -38.08
N ALA A 258 -24.16 49.40 -37.02
CA ALA A 258 -25.14 48.36 -36.70
C ALA A 258 -26.45 48.66 -37.49
N PRO A 259 -27.60 47.96 -37.41
CA PRO A 259 -28.02 46.76 -36.61
C PRO A 259 -28.97 45.78 -37.38
N GLY A 260 -29.57 44.82 -36.71
CA GLY A 260 -30.78 44.05 -37.12
C GLY A 260 -30.79 42.65 -36.55
N ALA A 261 -31.49 42.26 -35.61
CA ALA A 261 -32.84 41.90 -35.18
C ALA A 261 -33.57 40.86 -36.08
N GLY A 262 -34.12 39.84 -35.40
CA GLY A 262 -35.11 38.90 -35.94
C GLY A 262 -34.83 37.47 -35.45
N SER A 263 -35.41 36.89 -34.42
CA SER A 263 -36.80 36.48 -34.06
C SER A 263 -37.24 35.19 -34.74
N ASN A 264 -37.87 34.34 -33.89
CA ASN A 264 -38.77 33.19 -34.14
C ASN A 264 -38.10 31.84 -34.29
N GLY A 265 -38.50 30.76 -33.57
CA GLY A 265 -39.81 30.46 -32.99
C GLY A 265 -40.18 29.02 -33.38
N GLY A 266 -40.77 28.25 -32.49
CA GLY A 266 -41.47 26.99 -32.80
C GLY A 266 -40.85 25.75 -32.13
N SER A 267 -41.21 25.36 -30.90
CA SER A 267 -42.29 24.44 -30.48
C SER A 267 -42.48 23.17 -31.31
N ASN A 268 -42.21 22.00 -30.68
CA ASN A 268 -43.22 20.95 -30.58
C ASN A 268 -42.64 19.71 -29.89
N THR A 269 -43.18 19.37 -28.74
CA THR A 269 -43.50 18.02 -28.27
C THR A 269 -44.78 17.55 -28.93
N PRO A 270 -45.27 16.27 -28.90
CA PRO A 270 -45.12 15.27 -27.85
C PRO A 270 -45.17 13.77 -28.30
N SER A 271 -45.16 12.87 -27.26
CA SER A 271 -45.83 11.57 -27.15
C SER A 271 -45.22 10.41 -27.97
N GLY A 272 -45.04 9.23 -27.44
CA GLY A 272 -45.83 8.32 -26.70
C GLY A 272 -45.41 6.88 -27.04
N GLY A 273 -45.72 5.93 -26.19
CA GLY A 273 -45.94 4.53 -26.48
C GLY A 273 -44.91 3.55 -25.90
N LEU A 274 -45.14 2.98 -24.76
CA LEU A 274 -45.70 1.67 -24.39
C LEU A 274 -45.28 0.46 -25.25
N GLY A 275 -44.84 -0.59 -24.56
CA GLY A 275 -44.95 -2.00 -24.99
C GLY A 275 -43.66 -2.78 -24.85
N ASP A 276 -43.62 -3.64 -24.09
CA ASP A 276 -43.69 -4.95 -23.43
C ASP A 276 -42.50 -5.28 -22.57
#